data_c27da1e033dfb47a082e8d09bfa97e25
#
_entry.id   c27da1e033dfb47a082e8d09bfa97e25
#
_cell.length_a   1.000
_cell.length_b   1.000
_cell.length_c   1.000
_cell.angle_alpha   90.00
_cell.angle_beta   90.00
_cell.angle_gamma   90.00
#
_symmetry.space_group_name_H-M   'P 1'
#
loop_
_entity.id
_entity.type
_entity.pdbx_description
1 polymer ?
#
loop_
_entity_poly.entity_id
_entity_poly.type
_entity_poly.pdbx_seq_one_letter_code
_entity_poly.pdbx_strand_id
1 'polypeptide(L)'
;MPHPFETREISAWVEAARVERAERILRDPRLAVTRIGSDDARVRRQLSDALGAEPFDDLRQLAVATPSALWIDQSAPLGEAEREALVQEDIALIAGSCTLPFLLALPQCETAPSFRRMQTGRALVGVYEAFGRVDVMQAAVAVPNQFHLGEGLRVAAAAALTVLGPIESVTAFGLRAGTVTASIVGRRGLGTLAVGVGVEATSFTLIGEGGHATIATALVAWRRADGTWVEETRLPLDGDEPTIQTILEAEKPTDSRGADDSLRRMRLRIATLADTIRLSAQTGHNESTDSMLRSFGVDPVELVTAHP
;
A
#
# COMPACT_ATOMS: atom_id res chain seq x y z
N MET A 1 -2.10 -32.46 -14.31
CA MET A 1 -3.33 -31.68 -14.48
C MET A 1 -3.22 -30.53 -13.49
N PRO A 2 -3.35 -29.27 -13.88
CA PRO A 2 -3.39 -28.19 -12.93
C PRO A 2 -4.64 -28.40 -12.05
N HIS A 3 -4.49 -28.29 -10.75
CA HIS A 3 -5.62 -28.23 -9.81
C HIS A 3 -6.55 -27.11 -10.28
N PRO A 4 -7.89 -27.31 -10.30
CA PRO A 4 -8.81 -26.22 -10.50
C PRO A 4 -8.48 -25.16 -9.42
N PHE A 5 -8.14 -23.94 -9.87
CA PHE A 5 -7.93 -22.82 -8.96
C PHE A 5 -9.21 -22.66 -8.15
N GLU A 6 -9.13 -22.87 -6.83
CA GLU A 6 -10.23 -22.52 -5.95
C GLU A 6 -10.48 -21.01 -6.13
N THR A 7 -11.63 -20.69 -6.68
CA THR A 7 -12.05 -19.29 -6.81
C THR A 7 -12.34 -18.75 -5.43
N ARG A 8 -11.76 -17.58 -5.11
CA ARG A 8 -12.02 -16.92 -3.84
C ARG A 8 -13.30 -16.13 -3.91
N GLU A 9 -14.24 -16.42 -3.02
CA GLU A 9 -15.43 -15.59 -2.85
C GLU A 9 -15.07 -14.27 -2.19
N ILE A 10 -15.57 -13.15 -2.78
CA ILE A 10 -15.26 -11.80 -2.32
C ILE A 10 -16.48 -10.89 -2.44
N SER A 11 -16.61 -9.98 -1.50
CA SER A 11 -17.43 -8.77 -1.61
C SER A 11 -16.52 -7.56 -1.84
N ALA A 12 -17.01 -6.52 -2.51
CA ALA A 12 -16.22 -5.31 -2.73
C ALA A 12 -17.04 -4.04 -2.49
N TRP A 13 -16.41 -3.04 -1.87
CA TRP A 13 -16.90 -1.68 -1.75
C TRP A 13 -16.03 -0.75 -2.58
N VAL A 14 -16.62 -0.03 -3.54
CA VAL A 14 -15.88 0.72 -4.56
C VAL A 14 -16.33 2.17 -4.63
N GLU A 15 -15.37 3.10 -4.51
CA GLU A 15 -15.57 4.53 -4.74
C GLU A 15 -15.71 4.83 -6.24
N ALA A 16 -16.59 5.79 -6.59
CA ALA A 16 -16.87 6.14 -7.98
C ALA A 16 -15.61 6.48 -8.82
N ALA A 17 -14.65 7.16 -8.20
CA ALA A 17 -13.41 7.55 -8.87
C ALA A 17 -12.47 6.37 -9.21
N ARG A 18 -12.78 5.16 -8.74
CA ARG A 18 -11.95 3.96 -8.87
C ARG A 18 -12.62 2.83 -9.66
N VAL A 19 -13.83 3.06 -10.14
CA VAL A 19 -14.68 2.04 -10.76
C VAL A 19 -14.02 1.28 -11.90
N GLU A 20 -13.30 1.94 -12.80
CA GLU A 20 -12.65 1.31 -13.96
C GLU A 20 -11.56 0.31 -13.54
N ARG A 21 -10.75 0.69 -12.56
CA ARG A 21 -9.73 -0.19 -12.01
C ARG A 21 -10.36 -1.35 -11.24
N ALA A 22 -11.34 -1.04 -10.41
CA ALA A 22 -12.03 -2.06 -9.62
C ALA A 22 -12.72 -3.09 -10.50
N GLU A 23 -13.43 -2.66 -11.55
CA GLU A 23 -14.08 -3.56 -12.51
C GLU A 23 -13.06 -4.50 -13.19
N ARG A 24 -11.89 -3.97 -13.59
CA ARG A 24 -10.83 -4.77 -14.20
C ARG A 24 -10.27 -5.83 -13.25
N ILE A 25 -10.03 -5.46 -11.97
CA ILE A 25 -9.55 -6.38 -10.94
C ILE A 25 -10.60 -7.44 -10.61
N LEU A 26 -11.85 -7.03 -10.42
CA LEU A 26 -12.95 -7.92 -10.00
C LEU A 26 -13.40 -8.89 -11.12
N ARG A 27 -13.01 -8.65 -12.37
CA ARG A 27 -13.21 -9.59 -13.50
C ARG A 27 -12.16 -10.70 -13.57
N ASP A 28 -11.18 -10.71 -12.67
CA ASP A 28 -10.20 -11.82 -12.64
C ASP A 28 -10.91 -13.15 -12.35
N PRO A 29 -10.68 -14.21 -13.16
CA PRO A 29 -11.40 -15.47 -13.03
C PRO A 29 -11.12 -16.24 -11.73
N ARG A 30 -10.09 -15.83 -10.97
CA ARG A 30 -9.77 -16.37 -9.64
C ARG A 30 -10.65 -15.77 -8.54
N LEU A 31 -11.43 -14.71 -8.84
CA LEU A 31 -12.32 -14.03 -7.90
C LEU A 31 -13.78 -14.34 -8.24
N ALA A 32 -14.54 -14.78 -7.26
CA ALA A 32 -16.00 -14.95 -7.34
C ALA A 32 -16.66 -13.78 -6.59
N VAL A 33 -16.99 -12.72 -7.32
CA VAL A 33 -17.63 -11.53 -6.73
C VAL A 33 -19.10 -11.81 -6.50
N THR A 34 -19.54 -11.88 -5.25
CA THR A 34 -20.93 -12.18 -4.90
C THR A 34 -21.72 -10.94 -4.52
N ARG A 35 -21.05 -9.92 -3.98
CA ARG A 35 -21.68 -8.67 -3.50
C ARG A 35 -20.84 -7.47 -3.86
N ILE A 36 -21.51 -6.38 -4.23
CA ILE A 36 -20.85 -5.13 -4.60
C ILE A 36 -21.54 -3.94 -3.94
N GLY A 37 -20.77 -3.06 -3.34
CA GLY A 37 -21.26 -1.85 -2.70
C GLY A 37 -20.60 -0.58 -3.22
N SER A 38 -21.34 0.53 -3.14
CA SER A 38 -20.84 1.88 -3.42
C SER A 38 -21.85 2.91 -2.89
N ASP A 39 -21.35 4.07 -2.46
CA ASP A 39 -22.21 5.23 -2.17
C ASP A 39 -22.90 5.77 -3.43
N ASP A 40 -22.23 5.63 -4.59
CA ASP A 40 -22.78 6.06 -5.88
C ASP A 40 -23.68 4.98 -6.50
N ALA A 41 -24.98 5.30 -6.63
CA ALA A 41 -25.98 4.38 -7.17
C ALA A 41 -25.70 3.96 -8.63
N ARG A 42 -25.05 4.82 -9.43
CA ARG A 42 -24.67 4.52 -10.81
C ARG A 42 -23.55 3.49 -10.86
N VAL A 43 -22.51 3.70 -10.06
CA VAL A 43 -21.37 2.78 -9.93
C VAL A 43 -21.85 1.43 -9.42
N ARG A 44 -22.64 1.42 -8.37
CA ARG A 44 -23.23 0.21 -7.80
C ARG A 44 -23.99 -0.62 -8.84
N ARG A 45 -24.86 0.02 -9.63
CA ARG A 45 -25.60 -0.65 -10.73
C ARG A 45 -24.63 -1.15 -11.81
N GLN A 46 -23.71 -0.32 -12.28
CA GLN A 46 -22.74 -0.71 -13.31
C GLN A 46 -21.97 -1.96 -12.92
N LEU A 47 -21.41 -1.99 -11.71
CA LEU A 47 -20.60 -3.13 -11.25
C LEU A 47 -21.46 -4.36 -10.97
N SER A 48 -22.65 -4.19 -10.38
CA SER A 48 -23.60 -5.27 -10.16
C SER A 48 -24.00 -5.96 -11.45
N ASP A 49 -24.37 -5.19 -12.48
CA ASP A 49 -24.75 -5.71 -13.80
C ASP A 49 -23.54 -6.39 -14.49
N ALA A 50 -22.35 -5.79 -14.41
CA ALA A 50 -21.13 -6.30 -15.07
C ALA A 50 -20.59 -7.59 -14.44
N LEU A 51 -20.81 -7.81 -13.15
CA LEU A 51 -20.26 -8.92 -12.37
C LEU A 51 -21.31 -9.95 -11.95
N GLY A 52 -22.61 -9.65 -12.13
CA GLY A 52 -23.71 -10.50 -11.65
C GLY A 52 -23.81 -10.54 -10.12
N ALA A 53 -23.34 -9.50 -9.44
CA ALA A 53 -23.24 -9.45 -7.98
C ALA A 53 -24.43 -8.71 -7.35
N GLU A 54 -24.79 -9.07 -6.11
CA GLU A 54 -25.86 -8.41 -5.33
C GLU A 54 -25.43 -6.99 -4.93
N PRO A 55 -26.23 -5.93 -5.18
CA PRO A 55 -25.88 -4.55 -4.87
C PRO A 55 -26.18 -4.14 -3.43
N PHE A 56 -25.27 -3.37 -2.81
CA PHE A 56 -25.41 -2.79 -1.47
C PHE A 56 -25.11 -1.29 -1.50
N ASP A 57 -25.90 -0.49 -0.75
CA ASP A 57 -25.74 0.96 -0.59
C ASP A 57 -25.23 1.39 0.79
N ASP A 58 -25.03 0.43 1.69
CA ASP A 58 -24.47 0.63 3.03
C ASP A 58 -23.33 -0.37 3.25
N LEU A 59 -22.14 0.15 3.52
CA LEU A 59 -20.93 -0.66 3.79
C LEU A 59 -21.11 -1.57 5.01
N ARG A 60 -21.88 -1.14 6.03
CA ARG A 60 -22.13 -1.93 7.23
C ARG A 60 -22.97 -3.17 6.90
N GLN A 61 -24.01 -3.00 6.08
CA GLN A 61 -24.83 -4.12 5.62
C GLN A 61 -24.03 -5.06 4.74
N LEU A 62 -23.18 -4.52 3.87
CA LEU A 62 -22.27 -5.32 3.05
C LEU A 62 -21.30 -6.13 3.92
N ALA A 63 -20.73 -5.53 4.97
CA ALA A 63 -19.83 -6.22 5.90
C ALA A 63 -20.50 -7.42 6.56
N VAL A 64 -21.69 -7.23 7.15
CA VAL A 64 -22.49 -8.30 7.76
C VAL A 64 -22.87 -9.40 6.76
N ALA A 65 -23.17 -9.03 5.51
CA ALA A 65 -23.54 -9.99 4.47
C ALA A 65 -22.30 -10.73 3.89
N THR A 66 -21.08 -10.23 4.10
CA THR A 66 -19.86 -10.77 3.50
C THR A 66 -19.45 -12.09 4.14
N PRO A 67 -19.31 -13.20 3.37
CA PRO A 67 -19.04 -14.51 3.97
C PRO A 67 -17.56 -14.77 4.27
N SER A 68 -16.63 -14.16 3.52
CA SER A 68 -15.22 -14.54 3.64
C SER A 68 -14.24 -13.37 3.54
N ALA A 69 -14.33 -12.54 2.51
CA ALA A 69 -13.40 -11.45 2.26
C ALA A 69 -14.13 -10.20 1.75
N LEU A 70 -13.72 -9.02 2.22
CA LEU A 70 -14.21 -7.72 1.79
C LEU A 70 -13.05 -6.85 1.32
N TRP A 71 -13.07 -6.47 0.06
CA TRP A 71 -12.15 -5.48 -0.50
C TRP A 71 -12.78 -4.10 -0.52
N ILE A 72 -12.12 -3.12 0.13
CA ILE A 72 -12.56 -1.73 0.21
C ILE A 72 -11.61 -0.88 -0.63
N ASP A 73 -12.08 -0.42 -1.79
CA ASP A 73 -11.33 0.45 -2.70
C ASP A 73 -11.88 1.87 -2.70
N GLN A 74 -11.50 2.62 -1.66
CA GLN A 74 -11.88 4.04 -1.52
C GLN A 74 -10.70 4.88 -1.04
N SER A 75 -10.73 6.19 -1.35
CA SER A 75 -9.74 7.19 -0.93
C SER A 75 -10.14 7.88 0.37
N ALA A 76 -11.43 8.04 0.60
CA ALA A 76 -11.97 8.67 1.80
C ALA A 76 -11.79 7.79 3.05
N PRO A 77 -11.53 8.37 4.22
CA PRO A 77 -11.49 7.62 5.46
C PRO A 77 -12.90 7.10 5.81
N LEU A 78 -12.96 5.89 6.36
CA LEU A 78 -14.19 5.30 6.89
C LEU A 78 -14.71 6.09 8.11
N GLY A 79 -16.02 6.24 8.20
CA GLY A 79 -16.71 6.75 9.39
C GLY A 79 -16.54 5.83 10.60
N GLU A 80 -16.86 6.34 11.80
CA GLU A 80 -16.75 5.56 13.03
C GLU A 80 -17.66 4.33 13.03
N ALA A 81 -18.94 4.52 12.66
CA ALA A 81 -19.92 3.43 12.60
C ALA A 81 -19.56 2.34 11.58
N GLU A 82 -18.92 2.71 10.46
CA GLU A 82 -18.44 1.75 9.46
C GLU A 82 -17.27 0.93 10.02
N ARG A 83 -16.31 1.60 10.69
CA ARG A 83 -15.18 0.91 11.34
C ARG A 83 -15.64 -0.05 12.43
N GLU A 84 -16.59 0.37 13.28
CA GLU A 84 -17.18 -0.48 14.32
C GLU A 84 -17.84 -1.72 13.74
N ALA A 85 -18.61 -1.59 12.66
CA ALA A 85 -19.23 -2.72 11.99
C ALA A 85 -18.17 -3.70 11.45
N LEU A 86 -17.10 -3.18 10.81
CA LEU A 86 -16.02 -4.04 10.28
C LEU A 86 -15.20 -4.75 11.34
N VAL A 87 -15.05 -4.15 12.54
CA VAL A 87 -14.34 -4.79 13.68
C VAL A 87 -15.09 -6.02 14.21
N GLN A 88 -16.43 -6.00 14.11
CA GLN A 88 -17.28 -7.07 14.65
C GLN A 88 -17.33 -8.30 13.76
N GLU A 89 -16.98 -8.17 12.49
CA GLU A 89 -17.09 -9.25 11.52
C GLU A 89 -15.78 -10.05 11.39
N ASP A 90 -15.93 -11.38 11.39
CA ASP A 90 -14.81 -12.33 11.16
C ASP A 90 -14.57 -12.56 9.67
N ILE A 91 -14.16 -11.49 8.98
CA ILE A 91 -13.90 -11.48 7.54
C ILE A 91 -12.47 -11.03 7.25
N ALA A 92 -11.88 -11.51 6.15
CA ALA A 92 -10.63 -10.97 5.65
C ALA A 92 -10.88 -9.56 5.08
N LEU A 93 -10.24 -8.54 5.68
CA LEU A 93 -10.35 -7.16 5.22
C LEU A 93 -9.15 -6.78 4.36
N ILE A 94 -9.43 -6.23 3.19
CA ILE A 94 -8.42 -5.71 2.28
C ILE A 94 -8.80 -4.26 1.93
N ALA A 95 -7.86 -3.33 2.03
CA ALA A 95 -8.14 -1.94 1.70
C ALA A 95 -7.11 -1.35 0.73
N GLY A 96 -7.62 -0.66 -0.28
CA GLY A 96 -6.82 0.08 -1.26
C GLY A 96 -6.14 1.31 -0.66
N SER A 97 -6.76 1.97 0.31
CA SER A 97 -6.19 3.14 0.99
C SER A 97 -6.36 3.03 2.50
N CYS A 98 -5.25 2.87 3.23
CA CYS A 98 -5.24 2.78 4.68
C CYS A 98 -4.47 3.95 5.30
N THR A 99 -5.12 4.69 6.17
CA THR A 99 -4.47 5.68 7.06
C THR A 99 -4.07 5.04 8.39
N LEU A 100 -3.22 5.71 9.15
CA LEU A 100 -2.85 5.22 10.47
C LEU A 100 -4.06 5.00 11.39
N PRO A 101 -5.03 5.94 11.51
CA PRO A 101 -6.24 5.71 12.31
C PRO A 101 -7.05 4.50 11.84
N PHE A 102 -7.11 4.25 10.53
CA PHE A 102 -7.78 3.09 9.98
C PHE A 102 -7.13 1.78 10.43
N LEU A 103 -5.80 1.67 10.30
CA LEU A 103 -5.07 0.45 10.70
C LEU A 103 -4.99 0.25 12.21
N LEU A 104 -5.09 1.32 13.01
CA LEU A 104 -5.19 1.20 14.46
C LEU A 104 -6.54 0.61 14.88
N ALA A 105 -7.62 0.99 14.19
CA ALA A 105 -8.95 0.44 14.43
C ALA A 105 -9.13 -0.98 13.86
N LEU A 106 -8.50 -1.28 12.72
CA LEU A 106 -8.62 -2.53 11.97
C LEU A 106 -7.22 -3.15 11.71
N PRO A 107 -6.53 -3.59 12.77
CA PRO A 107 -5.14 -4.04 12.67
C PRO A 107 -4.94 -5.30 11.80
N GLN A 108 -6.00 -6.08 11.59
CA GLN A 108 -6.02 -7.26 10.71
C GLN A 108 -6.13 -6.91 9.22
N CYS A 109 -6.44 -5.64 8.87
CA CYS A 109 -6.65 -5.26 7.48
C CYS A 109 -5.37 -5.38 6.65
N GLU A 110 -5.46 -6.07 5.52
CA GLU A 110 -4.42 -6.12 4.50
C GLU A 110 -4.44 -4.87 3.62
N THR A 111 -3.28 -4.43 3.15
CA THR A 111 -3.18 -3.28 2.23
C THR A 111 -2.92 -3.75 0.80
N ALA A 112 -3.74 -3.29 -0.15
CA ALA A 112 -3.61 -3.63 -1.56
C ALA A 112 -3.32 -2.37 -2.41
N PRO A 113 -2.33 -2.39 -3.32
CA PRO A 113 -1.36 -3.48 -3.49
C PRO A 113 -0.36 -3.57 -2.33
N SER A 114 0.09 -4.77 -2.02
CA SER A 114 1.18 -4.97 -1.07
C SER A 114 2.52 -4.69 -1.76
N PHE A 115 3.36 -3.82 -1.18
CA PHE A 115 4.68 -3.49 -1.72
C PHE A 115 5.56 -4.73 -1.98
N ARG A 116 5.50 -5.72 -1.08
CA ARG A 116 6.26 -6.97 -1.21
C ARG A 116 5.79 -7.86 -2.38
N ARG A 117 4.60 -7.62 -2.93
CA ARG A 117 4.05 -8.36 -4.07
C ARG A 117 4.35 -7.67 -5.40
N MET A 118 4.68 -6.36 -5.37
CA MET A 118 5.11 -5.64 -6.56
C MET A 118 6.47 -6.13 -7.05
N GLN A 119 6.65 -6.25 -8.36
CA GLN A 119 7.95 -6.61 -8.96
C GLN A 119 9.05 -5.63 -8.57
N THR A 120 8.74 -4.33 -8.63
CA THR A 120 9.66 -3.28 -8.20
C THR A 120 10.00 -3.37 -6.72
N GLY A 121 9.04 -3.75 -5.87
CA GLY A 121 9.26 -3.96 -4.43
C GLY A 121 10.19 -5.15 -4.15
N ARG A 122 9.94 -6.29 -4.81
CA ARG A 122 10.81 -7.47 -4.72
C ARG A 122 12.22 -7.20 -5.24
N ALA A 123 12.31 -6.53 -6.39
CA ALA A 123 13.60 -6.16 -6.97
C ALA A 123 14.38 -5.19 -6.07
N LEU A 124 13.69 -4.21 -5.43
CA LEU A 124 14.32 -3.32 -4.48
C LEU A 124 14.90 -4.07 -3.30
N VAL A 125 14.15 -5.02 -2.72
CA VAL A 125 14.64 -5.85 -1.60
C VAL A 125 15.88 -6.65 -2.03
N GLY A 126 15.80 -7.36 -3.16
CA GLY A 126 16.92 -8.17 -3.66
C GLY A 126 18.18 -7.36 -3.96
N VAL A 127 18.03 -6.20 -4.60
CA VAL A 127 19.17 -5.29 -4.83
C VAL A 127 19.71 -4.76 -3.50
N TYR A 128 18.84 -4.30 -2.59
CA TYR A 128 19.27 -3.73 -1.30
C TYR A 128 20.05 -4.72 -0.44
N GLU A 129 19.65 -5.99 -0.38
CA GLU A 129 20.36 -7.04 0.38
C GLU A 129 21.80 -7.25 -0.09
N ALA A 130 22.07 -7.03 -1.39
CA ALA A 130 23.40 -7.20 -1.99
C ALA A 130 24.17 -5.89 -2.15
N PHE A 131 23.52 -4.72 -1.94
CA PHE A 131 24.08 -3.40 -2.26
C PHE A 131 25.08 -2.90 -1.21
N GLY A 132 24.96 -3.35 0.04
CA GLY A 132 25.73 -2.80 1.17
C GLY A 132 25.07 -1.52 1.73
N ARG A 133 25.91 -0.61 2.26
CA ARG A 133 25.39 0.62 2.87
C ARG A 133 24.82 1.56 1.82
N VAL A 134 23.58 2.01 2.03
CA VAL A 134 22.94 3.05 1.23
C VAL A 134 23.09 4.40 1.93
N ASP A 135 23.71 5.36 1.26
CA ASP A 135 23.87 6.73 1.77
C ASP A 135 22.67 7.61 1.38
N VAL A 136 22.19 7.44 0.12
CA VAL A 136 21.05 8.19 -0.40
C VAL A 136 20.10 7.26 -1.13
N MET A 137 18.80 7.45 -0.87
CA MET A 137 17.71 6.82 -1.60
C MET A 137 16.82 7.89 -2.25
N GLN A 138 16.39 7.62 -3.49
CA GLN A 138 15.34 8.40 -4.13
C GLN A 138 14.19 7.48 -4.51
N ALA A 139 12.95 7.90 -4.29
CA ALA A 139 11.76 7.20 -4.75
C ALA A 139 10.87 8.16 -5.53
N ALA A 140 10.45 7.75 -6.73
CA ALA A 140 9.46 8.45 -7.53
C ALA A 140 8.32 7.49 -7.86
N VAL A 141 7.09 7.88 -7.51
CA VAL A 141 5.88 7.10 -7.76
C VAL A 141 4.86 7.99 -8.46
N ALA A 142 4.49 7.63 -9.68
CA ALA A 142 3.40 8.25 -10.42
C ALA A 142 2.15 7.38 -10.33
N VAL A 143 1.02 8.01 -10.02
CA VAL A 143 -0.29 7.38 -9.91
C VAL A 143 -1.27 7.96 -10.93
N PRO A 144 -2.28 7.20 -11.40
CA PRO A 144 -3.12 7.62 -12.51
C PRO A 144 -3.96 8.87 -12.20
N ASN A 145 -4.32 9.10 -10.95
CA ASN A 145 -5.09 10.28 -10.54
C ASN A 145 -4.89 10.59 -9.04
N GLN A 146 -5.45 11.72 -8.59
CA GLN A 146 -5.32 12.18 -7.20
C GLN A 146 -5.90 11.23 -6.14
N PHE A 147 -6.89 10.42 -6.48
CA PHE A 147 -7.51 9.46 -5.56
C PHE A 147 -6.58 8.29 -5.21
N HIS A 148 -5.51 8.07 -6.00
CA HIS A 148 -4.48 7.06 -5.75
C HIS A 148 -3.22 7.60 -5.06
N LEU A 149 -3.15 8.91 -4.75
CA LEU A 149 -1.97 9.50 -4.09
C LEU A 149 -1.63 8.81 -2.76
N GLY A 150 -2.64 8.42 -1.99
CA GLY A 150 -2.42 7.66 -0.74
C GLY A 150 -1.73 6.30 -0.97
N GLU A 151 -2.04 5.62 -2.05
CA GLU A 151 -1.38 4.37 -2.45
C GLU A 151 0.08 4.63 -2.84
N GLY A 152 0.31 5.64 -3.69
CA GLY A 152 1.66 6.05 -4.08
C GLY A 152 2.53 6.45 -2.88
N LEU A 153 1.99 7.19 -1.92
CA LEU A 153 2.70 7.53 -0.67
C LEU A 153 3.07 6.29 0.13
N ARG A 154 2.20 5.28 0.21
CA ARG A 154 2.51 4.03 0.91
C ARG A 154 3.59 3.21 0.20
N VAL A 155 3.57 3.15 -1.12
CA VAL A 155 4.62 2.49 -1.91
C VAL A 155 5.97 3.17 -1.65
N ALA A 156 6.02 4.50 -1.72
CA ALA A 156 7.23 5.27 -1.44
C ALA A 156 7.70 5.11 0.02
N ALA A 157 6.76 5.13 0.99
CA ALA A 157 7.03 4.93 2.40
C ALA A 157 7.56 3.51 2.69
N ALA A 158 6.97 2.48 2.07
CA ALA A 158 7.44 1.10 2.21
C ALA A 158 8.86 0.92 1.69
N ALA A 159 9.18 1.50 0.54
CA ALA A 159 10.52 1.50 -0.02
C ALA A 159 11.53 2.21 0.91
N ALA A 160 11.15 3.39 1.42
CA ALA A 160 11.99 4.16 2.34
C ALA A 160 12.29 3.39 3.65
N LEU A 161 11.27 2.80 4.26
CA LEU A 161 11.44 2.00 5.48
C LEU A 161 12.30 0.76 5.24
N THR A 162 12.18 0.13 4.07
CA THR A 162 12.99 -1.03 3.69
C THR A 162 14.47 -0.65 3.61
N VAL A 163 14.81 0.46 2.97
CA VAL A 163 16.18 0.87 2.69
C VAL A 163 16.79 1.66 3.85
N LEU A 164 16.11 2.68 4.34
CA LEU A 164 16.63 3.64 5.33
C LEU A 164 16.33 3.23 6.77
N GLY A 165 15.52 2.18 6.97
CA GLY A 165 15.10 1.73 8.30
C GLY A 165 14.11 2.71 8.95
N PRO A 166 14.12 2.82 10.30
CA PRO A 166 13.27 3.77 11.01
C PRO A 166 13.53 5.20 10.56
N ILE A 167 12.46 5.96 10.30
CA ILE A 167 12.52 7.35 9.86
C ILE A 167 12.40 8.26 11.07
N GLU A 168 13.34 9.20 11.19
CA GLU A 168 13.45 10.13 12.31
C GLU A 168 12.69 11.44 12.00
N SER A 169 12.82 11.96 10.79
CA SER A 169 12.19 13.21 10.41
C SER A 169 11.79 13.27 8.93
N VAL A 170 10.77 14.06 8.66
CA VAL A 170 10.16 14.28 7.35
C VAL A 170 9.92 15.77 7.13
N THR A 171 10.35 16.31 6.00
CA THR A 171 9.96 17.63 5.53
C THR A 171 9.36 17.49 4.13
N ALA A 172 8.10 17.86 3.95
CA ALA A 172 7.38 17.65 2.70
C ALA A 172 6.67 18.91 2.20
N PHE A 173 6.44 18.98 0.89
CA PHE A 173 5.81 20.11 0.19
C PHE A 173 4.91 19.62 -0.95
N GLY A 174 3.99 20.47 -1.39
CA GLY A 174 3.35 20.36 -2.70
C GLY A 174 2.01 19.65 -2.76
N LEU A 175 1.40 19.23 -1.65
CA LEU A 175 0.14 18.46 -1.64
C LEU A 175 -0.99 19.09 -2.49
N ARG A 176 -1.06 20.40 -2.54
CA ARG A 176 -2.12 21.15 -3.27
C ARG A 176 -2.04 21.01 -4.80
N ALA A 177 -0.88 20.67 -5.34
CA ALA A 177 -0.66 20.52 -6.77
C ALA A 177 -0.84 19.09 -7.29
N GLY A 178 -1.38 18.15 -6.46
CA GLY A 178 -1.48 16.75 -6.82
C GLY A 178 -0.12 16.04 -6.86
N THR A 179 0.91 16.67 -6.29
CA THR A 179 2.26 16.12 -6.17
C THR A 179 2.79 16.40 -4.77
N VAL A 180 3.41 15.40 -4.15
CA VAL A 180 4.08 15.51 -2.86
C VAL A 180 5.56 15.21 -3.07
N THR A 181 6.43 16.11 -2.59
CA THR A 181 7.87 15.85 -2.51
C THR A 181 8.28 15.92 -1.05
N ALA A 182 9.03 14.93 -0.59
CA ALA A 182 9.51 14.86 0.78
C ALA A 182 11.01 14.57 0.85
N SER A 183 11.69 15.26 1.77
CA SER A 183 13.01 14.89 2.24
C SER A 183 12.85 14.13 3.56
N ILE A 184 13.53 13.01 3.70
CA ILE A 184 13.45 12.14 4.86
C ILE A 184 14.84 11.83 5.41
N VAL A 185 14.91 11.75 6.74
CA VAL A 185 16.11 11.31 7.45
C VAL A 185 15.78 9.98 8.13
N GLY A 186 16.46 8.93 7.72
CA GLY A 186 16.36 7.61 8.32
C GLY A 186 17.64 7.24 9.06
N ARG A 187 17.59 6.22 9.90
CA ARG A 187 18.76 5.77 10.68
C ARG A 187 19.93 5.29 9.81
N ARG A 188 19.65 4.87 8.58
CA ARG A 188 20.67 4.29 7.67
C ARG A 188 21.09 5.22 6.55
N GLY A 189 20.45 6.39 6.38
CA GLY A 189 20.76 7.33 5.31
C GLY A 189 19.68 8.38 5.09
N LEU A 190 19.86 9.12 4.01
CA LEU A 190 18.94 10.18 3.60
C LEU A 190 18.07 9.72 2.43
N GLY A 191 16.87 10.27 2.32
CA GLY A 191 15.99 9.97 1.20
C GLY A 191 15.23 11.16 0.68
N THR A 192 14.85 11.08 -0.59
CA THR A 192 13.88 11.94 -1.21
C THR A 192 12.76 11.11 -1.81
N LEU A 193 11.52 11.52 -1.57
CA LEU A 193 10.33 10.89 -2.12
C LEU A 193 9.60 11.89 -3.00
N ALA A 194 9.14 11.47 -4.17
CA ALA A 194 8.25 12.22 -5.02
C ALA A 194 7.07 11.33 -5.40
N VAL A 195 5.85 11.77 -5.08
CA VAL A 195 4.62 11.08 -5.46
C VAL A 195 3.72 12.07 -6.19
N GLY A 196 3.25 11.73 -7.37
CA GLY A 196 2.45 12.64 -8.17
C GLY A 196 1.53 11.94 -9.16
N VAL A 197 0.61 12.73 -9.72
CA VAL A 197 -0.31 12.25 -10.76
C VAL A 197 0.40 12.21 -12.10
N GLY A 198 0.24 11.09 -12.82
CA GLY A 198 0.85 10.88 -14.14
C GLY A 198 0.60 9.49 -14.69
N VAL A 199 1.37 9.10 -15.66
CA VAL A 199 1.37 7.71 -16.14
C VAL A 199 1.92 6.82 -15.02
N GLU A 200 1.19 5.78 -14.67
CA GLU A 200 1.55 4.88 -13.57
C GLU A 200 2.97 4.33 -13.74
N ALA A 201 3.83 4.68 -12.81
CA ALA A 201 5.24 4.30 -12.81
C ALA A 201 5.82 4.37 -11.41
N THR A 202 6.77 3.48 -11.13
CA THR A 202 7.51 3.45 -9.88
C THR A 202 9.00 3.36 -10.18
N SER A 203 9.80 4.18 -9.52
CA SER A 203 11.26 4.16 -9.64
C SER A 203 11.92 4.39 -8.29
N PHE A 204 12.93 3.57 -7.98
CA PHE A 204 13.79 3.70 -6.80
C PHE A 204 15.23 3.82 -7.26
N THR A 205 15.98 4.74 -6.67
CA THR A 205 17.42 4.89 -6.92
C THR A 205 18.16 4.76 -5.60
N LEU A 206 19.18 3.92 -5.56
CA LEU A 206 20.09 3.72 -4.43
C LEU A 206 21.48 4.22 -4.81
N ILE A 207 22.09 4.99 -3.92
CA ILE A 207 23.45 5.50 -4.04
C ILE A 207 24.19 5.20 -2.74
N GLY A 208 25.38 4.62 -2.82
CA GLY A 208 26.17 4.27 -1.64
C GLY A 208 27.32 3.32 -1.97
N GLU A 209 27.65 2.45 -1.03
CA GLU A 209 28.79 1.53 -1.12
C GLU A 209 28.72 0.60 -2.34
N GLY A 210 27.51 0.11 -2.67
CA GLY A 210 27.28 -0.73 -3.85
C GLY A 210 27.35 0.02 -5.19
N GLY A 211 27.55 1.34 -5.17
CA GLY A 211 27.58 2.19 -6.35
C GLY A 211 26.25 2.91 -6.61
N HIS A 212 25.64 2.67 -7.77
CA HIS A 212 24.38 3.28 -8.19
C HIS A 212 23.46 2.23 -8.78
N ALA A 213 22.28 2.06 -8.18
CA ALA A 213 21.23 1.17 -8.67
C ALA A 213 19.93 1.92 -8.92
N THR A 214 19.26 1.63 -10.04
CA THR A 214 17.92 2.11 -10.37
C THR A 214 17.01 0.92 -10.56
N ILE A 215 15.92 0.87 -9.83
CA ILE A 215 14.84 -0.11 -9.94
C ILE A 215 13.60 0.63 -10.40
N ALA A 216 13.17 0.39 -11.62
CA ALA A 216 11.99 1.04 -12.21
C ALA A 216 10.95 -0.01 -12.64
N THR A 217 9.75 0.44 -12.94
CA THR A 217 8.60 -0.42 -13.30
C THR A 217 8.94 -1.51 -14.35
N ALA A 218 9.89 -1.27 -15.23
CA ALA A 218 10.26 -2.23 -16.28
C ALA A 218 11.75 -2.61 -16.29
N LEU A 219 12.55 -2.13 -15.33
CA LEU A 219 14.00 -2.26 -15.41
C LEU A 219 14.65 -2.27 -14.02
N VAL A 220 15.64 -3.14 -13.85
CA VAL A 220 16.68 -3.02 -12.84
C VAL A 220 17.98 -2.70 -13.56
N ALA A 221 18.67 -1.65 -13.14
CA ALA A 221 19.98 -1.26 -13.64
C ALA A 221 20.91 -0.94 -12.47
N TRP A 222 21.99 -1.72 -12.32
CA TRP A 222 22.92 -1.57 -11.21
C TRP A 222 24.37 -1.53 -11.70
N ARG A 223 25.08 -0.46 -11.32
CA ARG A 223 26.53 -0.28 -11.56
C ARG A 223 27.28 -0.08 -10.26
N ARG A 224 28.44 -0.70 -10.12
CA ARG A 224 29.39 -0.42 -9.05
C ARG A 224 30.03 0.95 -9.20
N ALA A 225 30.70 1.43 -8.16
CA ALA A 225 31.41 2.71 -8.16
C ALA A 225 32.53 2.82 -9.24
N ASP A 226 33.11 1.68 -9.64
CA ASP A 226 34.10 1.60 -10.72
C ASP A 226 33.47 1.61 -12.14
N GLY A 227 32.16 1.69 -12.23
CA GLY A 227 31.40 1.68 -13.48
C GLY A 227 31.05 0.29 -14.02
N THR A 228 31.48 -0.78 -13.35
CA THR A 228 31.18 -2.16 -13.76
C THR A 228 29.69 -2.45 -13.56
N TRP A 229 29.05 -3.02 -14.58
CA TRP A 229 27.68 -3.49 -14.48
C TRP A 229 27.59 -4.72 -13.55
N VAL A 230 26.65 -4.67 -12.60
CA VAL A 230 26.26 -5.80 -11.76
C VAL A 230 25.04 -6.48 -12.32
N GLU A 231 24.03 -5.68 -12.68
CA GLU A 231 22.75 -6.16 -13.19
C GLU A 231 22.15 -5.18 -14.19
N GLU A 232 21.58 -5.71 -15.26
CA GLU A 232 20.67 -5.01 -16.16
C GLU A 232 19.60 -6.00 -16.59
N THR A 233 18.42 -5.93 -15.90
CA THR A 233 17.36 -6.91 -16.07
C THR A 233 16.03 -6.18 -16.34
N ARG A 234 15.27 -6.66 -17.32
CA ARG A 234 13.90 -6.18 -17.56
C ARG A 234 12.95 -6.86 -16.60
N LEU A 235 12.13 -6.06 -15.92
CA LEU A 235 11.05 -6.55 -15.07
C LEU A 235 9.76 -6.68 -15.87
N PRO A 236 8.93 -7.70 -15.60
CA PRO A 236 7.56 -7.73 -16.09
C PRO A 236 6.75 -6.58 -15.44
N LEU A 237 5.75 -6.09 -16.15
CA LEU A 237 4.83 -5.09 -15.61
C LEU A 237 3.91 -5.74 -14.58
N ASP A 238 3.71 -5.10 -13.45
CA ASP A 238 2.86 -5.60 -12.36
C ASP A 238 1.37 -5.63 -12.75
N GLY A 239 0.89 -4.61 -13.42
CA GLY A 239 -0.54 -4.43 -13.67
C GLY A 239 -1.35 -4.47 -12.38
N ASP A 240 -2.47 -5.20 -12.39
CA ASP A 240 -3.34 -5.38 -11.24
C ASP A 240 -2.97 -6.62 -10.37
N GLU A 241 -1.99 -7.43 -10.82
CA GLU A 241 -1.62 -8.70 -10.18
C GLU A 241 -1.24 -8.57 -8.69
N PRO A 242 -0.47 -7.56 -8.24
CA PRO A 242 -0.16 -7.41 -6.82
C PRO A 242 -1.40 -7.19 -5.95
N THR A 243 -2.42 -6.49 -6.48
CA THR A 243 -3.71 -6.30 -5.78
C THR A 243 -4.50 -7.59 -5.75
N ILE A 244 -4.61 -8.28 -6.87
CA ILE A 244 -5.32 -9.57 -6.98
C ILE A 244 -4.69 -10.61 -6.04
N GLN A 245 -3.38 -10.73 -6.03
CA GLN A 245 -2.67 -11.63 -5.11
C GLN A 245 -2.91 -11.27 -3.64
N THR A 246 -2.94 -9.98 -3.30
CA THR A 246 -3.27 -9.55 -1.93
C THR A 246 -4.70 -9.98 -1.55
N ILE A 247 -5.66 -9.85 -2.47
CA ILE A 247 -7.03 -10.29 -2.24
C ILE A 247 -7.11 -11.82 -2.08
N LEU A 248 -6.43 -12.57 -2.93
CA LEU A 248 -6.46 -14.03 -2.92
C LEU A 248 -5.89 -14.64 -1.63
N GLU A 249 -4.87 -14.02 -1.06
CA GLU A 249 -4.12 -14.55 0.07
C GLU A 249 -4.48 -13.91 1.42
N ALA A 250 -5.40 -12.92 1.45
CA ALA A 250 -5.82 -12.30 2.71
C ALA A 250 -6.53 -13.32 3.63
N GLU A 251 -6.14 -13.38 4.89
CA GLU A 251 -6.64 -14.33 5.88
C GLU A 251 -7.68 -13.68 6.82
N LYS A 252 -8.59 -14.51 7.35
CA LYS A 252 -9.50 -14.06 8.41
C LYS A 252 -8.74 -13.83 9.71
N PRO A 253 -9.23 -12.92 10.59
CA PRO A 253 -8.58 -12.63 11.87
C PRO A 253 -8.40 -13.87 12.77
N THR A 254 -9.35 -14.80 12.75
CA THR A 254 -9.30 -16.04 13.54
C THR A 254 -8.22 -16.99 13.08
N ASP A 255 -7.89 -17.00 11.79
CA ASP A 255 -6.89 -17.89 11.20
C ASP A 255 -5.46 -17.37 11.44
N SER A 256 -5.33 -16.05 11.65
CA SER A 256 -4.04 -15.37 11.77
C SER A 256 -3.49 -15.28 13.21
N ARG A 257 -4.08 -16.00 14.19
CA ARG A 257 -3.62 -16.03 15.59
C ARG A 257 -2.21 -16.58 15.70
N GLY A 258 -1.24 -15.70 15.69
CA GLY A 258 0.19 -15.98 15.95
C GLY A 258 1.12 -15.77 14.77
N ALA A 259 0.62 -15.52 13.57
CA ALA A 259 1.48 -15.46 12.41
C ALA A 259 2.07 -14.09 12.13
N ASP A 260 1.50 -12.93 12.58
CA ASP A 260 2.09 -11.75 12.00
C ASP A 260 2.00 -10.41 12.71
N ASP A 261 2.47 -10.39 13.94
CA ASP A 261 2.75 -9.14 14.63
C ASP A 261 3.83 -8.31 13.87
N SER A 262 4.72 -8.94 13.10
CA SER A 262 5.74 -8.26 12.30
C SER A 262 5.16 -7.57 11.06
N LEU A 263 4.27 -8.22 10.31
CA LEU A 263 3.59 -7.62 9.15
C LEU A 263 2.61 -6.52 9.59
N ARG A 264 1.89 -6.73 10.67
CA ARG A 264 1.05 -5.72 11.28
C ARG A 264 1.86 -4.47 11.64
N ARG A 265 2.99 -4.64 12.35
CA ARG A 265 3.90 -3.53 12.68
C ARG A 265 4.45 -2.84 11.45
N MET A 266 4.83 -3.59 10.42
CA MET A 266 5.30 -3.00 9.16
C MET A 266 4.20 -2.16 8.49
N ARG A 267 2.95 -2.65 8.43
CA ARG A 267 1.81 -1.89 7.88
C ARG A 267 1.56 -0.60 8.65
N LEU A 268 1.59 -0.65 9.98
CA LEU A 268 1.46 0.54 10.84
C LEU A 268 2.58 1.55 10.58
N ARG A 269 3.83 1.10 10.47
CA ARG A 269 4.97 1.99 10.17
C ARG A 269 4.83 2.65 8.79
N ILE A 270 4.41 1.89 7.77
CA ILE A 270 4.18 2.42 6.42
C ILE A 270 3.09 3.49 6.45
N ALA A 271 1.95 3.22 7.10
CA ALA A 271 0.87 4.18 7.24
C ALA A 271 1.29 5.41 8.05
N THR A 272 2.02 5.22 9.14
CA THR A 272 2.58 6.32 9.94
C THR A 272 3.45 7.23 9.10
N LEU A 273 4.39 6.68 8.33
CA LEU A 273 5.27 7.49 7.47
C LEU A 273 4.48 8.21 6.37
N ALA A 274 3.54 7.53 5.71
CA ALA A 274 2.70 8.14 4.68
C ALA A 274 1.85 9.30 5.25
N ASP A 275 1.27 9.13 6.44
CA ASP A 275 0.48 10.18 7.11
C ASP A 275 1.36 11.31 7.64
N THR A 276 2.59 11.01 8.11
CA THR A 276 3.57 12.04 8.49
C THR A 276 4.00 12.89 7.30
N ILE A 277 4.23 12.27 6.13
CA ILE A 277 4.53 12.99 4.88
C ILE A 277 3.36 13.91 4.51
N ARG A 278 2.13 13.42 4.59
CA ARG A 278 0.93 14.19 4.29
C ARG A 278 0.75 15.37 5.25
N LEU A 279 0.93 15.15 6.55
CA LEU A 279 0.87 16.21 7.56
C LEU A 279 1.93 17.27 7.30
N SER A 280 3.19 16.87 7.10
CA SER A 280 4.29 17.79 6.78
C SER A 280 4.02 18.61 5.52
N ALA A 281 3.46 17.98 4.48
CA ALA A 281 3.08 18.69 3.25
C ALA A 281 1.93 19.70 3.44
N GLN A 282 1.06 19.46 4.42
CA GLN A 282 -0.03 20.39 4.78
C GLN A 282 0.43 21.56 5.65
N THR A 283 1.30 21.25 6.63
CA THR A 283 1.77 22.23 7.63
C THR A 283 3.00 23.02 7.17
N GLY A 284 3.79 22.46 6.24
CA GLY A 284 5.10 23.00 5.84
C GLY A 284 6.19 22.83 6.91
N HIS A 285 5.92 22.07 7.96
CA HIS A 285 6.85 21.84 9.06
C HIS A 285 7.57 20.49 8.94
N ASN A 286 8.73 20.42 9.60
CA ASN A 286 9.42 19.16 9.83
C ASN A 286 8.64 18.34 10.86
N GLU A 287 8.24 17.13 10.49
CA GLU A 287 7.42 16.25 11.31
C GLU A 287 8.20 14.97 11.67
N SER A 288 7.87 14.39 12.81
CA SER A 288 8.46 13.14 13.31
C SER A 288 7.44 12.01 13.25
N THR A 289 7.85 10.82 12.80
CA THR A 289 7.01 9.61 12.85
C THR A 289 6.66 9.23 14.29
N ASP A 290 7.58 9.44 15.23
CA ASP A 290 7.36 9.17 16.65
C ASP A 290 6.29 10.11 17.24
N SER A 291 6.30 11.39 16.87
CA SER A 291 5.29 12.36 17.29
C SER A 291 3.91 12.01 16.74
N MET A 292 3.86 11.56 15.48
CA MET A 292 2.64 11.07 14.85
C MET A 292 2.06 9.87 15.63
N LEU A 293 2.85 8.86 15.95
CA LEU A 293 2.39 7.69 16.72
C LEU A 293 1.87 8.08 18.10
N ARG A 294 2.62 8.92 18.84
CA ARG A 294 2.19 9.39 20.17
C ARG A 294 0.88 10.17 20.13
N SER A 295 0.61 10.92 19.07
CA SER A 295 -0.66 11.65 18.92
C SER A 295 -1.88 10.71 18.84
N PHE A 296 -1.67 9.46 18.48
CA PHE A 296 -2.67 8.39 18.48
C PHE A 296 -2.55 7.42 19.67
N GLY A 297 -1.74 7.77 20.69
CA GLY A 297 -1.57 6.94 21.89
C GLY A 297 -0.74 5.68 21.68
N VAL A 298 0.04 5.59 20.59
CA VAL A 298 0.91 4.45 20.29
C VAL A 298 2.33 4.76 20.74
N ASP A 299 2.94 3.86 21.53
CA ASP A 299 4.36 3.98 21.88
C ASP A 299 5.23 3.56 20.67
N PRO A 300 6.07 4.47 20.14
CA PRO A 300 6.99 4.13 19.05
C PRO A 300 7.91 2.93 19.35
N VAL A 301 8.26 2.69 20.61
CA VAL A 301 9.12 1.58 21.04
C VAL A 301 8.46 0.23 20.77
N GLU A 302 7.14 0.11 20.94
CA GLU A 302 6.38 -1.12 20.66
C GLU A 302 6.46 -1.55 19.20
N LEU A 303 6.63 -0.60 18.29
CA LEU A 303 6.79 -0.89 16.86
C LEU A 303 8.23 -1.22 16.46
N VAL A 304 9.22 -0.89 17.28
CA VAL A 304 10.66 -1.08 16.96
C VAL A 304 11.19 -2.42 17.47
N THR A 305 10.66 -2.97 18.55
CA THR A 305 11.23 -4.09 19.31
C THR A 305 11.10 -5.47 18.69
N ALA A 306 10.64 -5.60 17.44
CA ALA A 306 10.74 -6.88 16.73
C ALA A 306 11.85 -6.78 15.67
N HIS A 307 13.01 -7.31 16.01
CA HIS A 307 13.97 -7.74 15.01
C HIS A 307 13.39 -8.92 14.20
N PRO A 308 13.67 -8.93 12.86
CA PRO A 308 13.31 -10.06 12.02
C PRO A 308 13.99 -11.32 12.48
#